data_ad9fc7c80b6f2b34141b07f5437be8d8
#
_entry.id   ad9fc7c80b6f2b34141b07f5437be8d8
#
_cell.length_a   1.000
_cell.length_b   1.000
_cell.length_c   1.000
_cell.angle_alpha   90.00
_cell.angle_beta   90.00
_cell.angle_gamma   90.00
#
_symmetry.space_group_name_H-M   'P 1'
#
loop_
_entity.id
_entity.type
_entity.pdbx_description
1 polymer ?
#
loop_
_entity_poly.entity_id
_entity_poly.type
_entity_poly.pdbx_seq_one_letter_code
_entity_poly.pdbx_strand_id
1 'polypeptide(L)'
;MRLLHTSDWHLGRTLVTEDLLPHSKVFLDWLLARAVEHRVDVVVVAGDVYDRAVPPIEAVRLLDETLRAFAQAKIPMLITSGNHDSPVRLGFGGALSEIAGIHLRTSVADISRPALVRDEFGEVAIYGMPYLLPDAVMRDLEAERSHASVLARAA
;
A
#
# COMPACT_ATOMS: atom_id res chain seq x y z
N MET A 1 5.96 -17.47 -9.13
CA MET A 1 5.92 -16.23 -8.32
C MET A 1 5.48 -16.54 -6.90
N ARG A 2 6.14 -15.94 -5.89
CA ARG A 2 5.74 -15.95 -4.48
C ARG A 2 5.29 -14.56 -4.07
N LEU A 3 4.02 -14.41 -3.78
CA LEU A 3 3.42 -13.16 -3.32
C LEU A 3 3.18 -13.23 -1.82
N LEU A 4 3.61 -12.22 -1.07
CA LEU A 4 3.29 -12.04 0.33
C LEU A 4 2.24 -10.94 0.43
N HIS A 5 1.06 -11.26 0.98
CA HIS A 5 -0.02 -10.31 1.18
C HIS A 5 -0.14 -9.92 2.65
N THR A 6 -0.29 -8.63 2.90
CA THR A 6 -0.56 -8.05 4.21
C THR A 6 -1.50 -6.85 4.04
N SER A 7 -2.11 -6.38 5.12
CA SER A 7 -3.00 -5.20 5.14
C SER A 7 -3.08 -4.64 6.56
N ASP A 8 -3.80 -3.54 6.71
CA ASP A 8 -4.24 -3.01 8.01
C ASP A 8 -3.08 -2.79 9.01
N TRP A 9 -2.02 -2.15 8.56
CA TRP A 9 -0.86 -1.84 9.40
C TRP A 9 -1.18 -0.80 10.48
N HIS A 10 -2.11 0.12 10.19
CA HIS A 10 -2.57 1.17 11.06
C HIS A 10 -1.44 1.86 11.83
N LEU A 11 -0.39 2.26 11.11
CA LEU A 11 0.76 2.94 11.70
C LEU A 11 0.36 4.22 12.43
N GLY A 12 0.77 4.35 13.69
CA GLY A 12 0.40 5.46 14.56
C GLY A 12 -0.90 5.24 15.35
N ARG A 13 -1.41 4.00 15.37
CA ARG A 13 -2.55 3.61 16.20
C ARG A 13 -2.16 3.56 17.67
N THR A 14 -3.09 4.01 18.52
CA THR A 14 -3.01 3.86 19.97
C THR A 14 -4.13 2.96 20.46
N LEU A 15 -3.85 2.09 21.41
CA LEU A 15 -4.86 1.27 22.09
C LEU A 15 -5.00 1.77 23.52
N VAL A 16 -6.11 2.48 23.79
CA VAL A 16 -6.34 3.19 25.07
C VAL A 16 -5.23 4.22 25.29
N THR A 17 -4.19 3.91 26.06
CA THR A 17 -3.04 4.78 26.36
C THR A 17 -1.72 4.24 25.78
N GLU A 18 -1.74 3.04 25.21
CA GLU A 18 -0.54 2.37 24.67
C GLU A 18 -0.30 2.78 23.22
N ASP A 19 0.90 3.27 22.93
CA ASP A 19 1.35 3.52 21.57
C ASP A 19 1.77 2.19 20.93
N LEU A 20 1.11 1.81 19.84
CA LEU A 20 1.39 0.56 19.14
C LEU A 20 2.55 0.67 18.13
N LEU A 21 3.11 1.86 17.92
CA LEU A 21 4.16 2.06 16.91
C LEU A 21 5.42 1.20 17.14
N PRO A 22 5.90 0.99 18.39
CA PRO A 22 7.01 0.06 18.63
C PRO A 22 6.69 -1.38 18.23
N HIS A 23 5.45 -1.82 18.44
CA HIS A 23 5.00 -3.16 18.02
C HIS A 23 4.88 -3.27 16.50
N SER A 24 4.39 -2.21 15.85
CA SER A 24 4.35 -2.13 14.38
C SER A 24 5.75 -2.23 13.79
N LYS A 25 6.76 -1.57 14.40
CA LYS A 25 8.14 -1.69 13.95
C LYS A 25 8.65 -3.14 14.01
N VAL A 26 8.43 -3.84 15.11
CA VAL A 26 8.81 -5.25 15.26
C VAL A 26 8.15 -6.12 14.20
N PHE A 27 6.86 -5.88 13.93
CA PHE A 27 6.13 -6.59 12.88
C PHE A 27 6.73 -6.32 11.49
N LEU A 28 7.04 -5.08 11.15
CA LEU A 28 7.57 -4.71 9.83
C LEU A 28 8.99 -5.25 9.61
N ASP A 29 9.83 -5.23 10.64
CA ASP A 29 11.15 -5.86 10.62
C ASP A 29 11.04 -7.39 10.41
N TRP A 30 10.09 -8.03 11.09
CA TRP A 30 9.78 -9.45 10.92
C TRP A 30 9.24 -9.74 9.51
N LEU A 31 8.36 -8.90 8.98
CA LEU A 31 7.79 -9.05 7.64
C LEU A 31 8.89 -9.04 6.57
N LEU A 32 9.82 -8.09 6.65
CA LEU A 32 10.98 -8.04 5.75
C LEU A 32 11.84 -9.29 5.87
N ALA A 33 12.16 -9.73 7.09
CA ALA A 33 12.94 -10.93 7.32
C ALA A 33 12.27 -12.17 6.70
N ARG A 34 10.94 -12.31 6.84
CA ARG A 34 10.18 -13.41 6.20
C ARG A 34 10.18 -13.29 4.68
N ALA A 35 10.02 -12.09 4.14
CA ALA A 35 10.04 -11.88 2.70
C ALA A 35 11.40 -12.30 2.10
N VAL A 36 12.50 -11.97 2.76
CA VAL A 36 13.86 -12.38 2.35
C VAL A 36 14.05 -13.90 2.49
N GLU A 37 13.71 -14.48 3.64
CA GLU A 37 13.87 -15.92 3.91
C GLU A 37 13.12 -16.79 2.91
N HIS A 38 11.88 -16.38 2.61
CA HIS A 38 11.03 -17.14 1.69
C HIS A 38 11.22 -16.76 0.22
N ARG A 39 12.18 -15.88 -0.09
CA ARG A 39 12.44 -15.39 -1.47
C ARG A 39 11.15 -14.92 -2.13
N VAL A 40 10.48 -13.98 -1.47
CA VAL A 40 9.23 -13.39 -1.96
C VAL A 40 9.55 -12.51 -3.17
N ASP A 41 8.80 -12.68 -4.25
CA ASP A 41 8.97 -11.89 -5.49
C ASP A 41 8.30 -10.52 -5.39
N VAL A 42 7.23 -10.40 -4.59
CA VAL A 42 6.50 -9.15 -4.38
C VAL A 42 5.72 -9.16 -3.08
N VAL A 43 5.68 -8.01 -2.40
CA VAL A 43 4.80 -7.78 -1.24
C VAL A 43 3.62 -6.90 -1.66
N VAL A 44 2.41 -7.34 -1.32
CA VAL A 44 1.18 -6.55 -1.53
C VAL A 44 0.64 -6.09 -0.19
N VAL A 45 0.44 -4.78 -0.05
CA VAL A 45 -0.15 -4.14 1.13
C VAL A 45 -1.51 -3.58 0.74
N ALA A 46 -2.58 -4.24 1.18
CA ALA A 46 -3.94 -3.94 0.75
C ALA A 46 -4.65 -2.97 1.70
N GLY A 47 -4.20 -1.70 1.70
CA GLY A 47 -4.86 -0.61 2.40
C GLY A 47 -4.56 -0.49 3.89
N ASP A 48 -5.07 0.59 4.47
CA ASP A 48 -4.96 0.99 5.88
C ASP A 48 -3.53 0.95 6.41
N VAL A 49 -2.63 1.59 5.65
CA VAL A 49 -1.22 1.74 6.01
C VAL A 49 -1.08 2.62 7.25
N TYR A 50 -1.77 3.75 7.29
CA TYR A 50 -1.86 4.62 8.45
C TYR A 50 -3.18 4.47 9.19
N ASP A 51 -3.18 4.72 10.51
CA ASP A 51 -4.38 4.69 11.33
C ASP A 51 -5.32 5.87 11.04
N ARG A 52 -4.82 6.95 10.46
CA ARG A 52 -5.60 8.14 10.13
C ARG A 52 -5.00 8.92 8.96
N ALA A 53 -5.85 9.68 8.28
CA ALA A 53 -5.48 10.48 7.10
C ALA A 53 -4.38 11.54 7.37
N VAL A 54 -4.18 11.96 8.63
CA VAL A 54 -3.05 12.80 9.08
C VAL A 54 -2.25 12.00 10.11
N PRO A 55 -1.29 11.17 9.66
CA PRO A 55 -0.52 10.32 10.56
C PRO A 55 0.45 11.12 11.42
N PRO A 56 0.82 10.62 12.60
CA PRO A 56 1.93 11.16 13.39
C PRO A 56 3.25 11.10 12.61
N ILE A 57 4.16 12.02 12.91
CA ILE A 57 5.46 12.11 12.21
C ILE A 57 6.25 10.82 12.35
N GLU A 58 6.21 10.19 13.51
CA GLU A 58 6.90 8.92 13.80
C GLU A 58 6.38 7.77 12.95
N ALA A 59 5.06 7.74 12.66
CA ALA A 59 4.47 6.76 11.74
C ALA A 59 4.94 6.97 10.30
N VAL A 60 5.07 8.24 9.87
CA VAL A 60 5.62 8.56 8.54
C VAL A 60 7.07 8.13 8.43
N ARG A 61 7.88 8.37 9.48
CA ARG A 61 9.28 7.92 9.52
C ARG A 61 9.40 6.40 9.46
N LEU A 62 8.57 5.70 10.22
CA LEU A 62 8.57 4.22 10.22
C LEU A 62 8.19 3.66 8.83
N LEU A 63 7.21 4.26 8.15
CA LEU A 63 6.89 3.86 6.78
C LEU A 63 8.07 4.10 5.83
N ASP A 64 8.68 5.30 5.86
CA ASP A 64 9.85 5.62 5.01
C ASP A 64 11.00 4.64 5.24
N GLU A 65 11.33 4.33 6.50
CA GLU A 65 12.35 3.34 6.85
C GLU A 65 12.02 1.96 6.29
N THR A 66 10.75 1.55 6.39
CA THR A 66 10.26 0.26 5.89
C THR A 66 10.38 0.17 4.38
N LEU A 67 9.86 1.18 3.65
CA LEU A 67 9.93 1.21 2.18
C LEU A 67 11.38 1.18 1.69
N ARG A 68 12.26 1.94 2.37
CA ARG A 68 13.69 1.96 2.06
C ARG A 68 14.34 0.59 2.28
N ALA A 69 13.98 -0.11 3.35
CA ALA A 69 14.52 -1.43 3.65
C ALA A 69 14.10 -2.48 2.60
N PHE A 70 12.84 -2.47 2.16
CA PHE A 70 12.36 -3.32 1.07
C PHE A 70 13.03 -2.98 -0.28
N ALA A 71 13.18 -1.70 -0.60
CA ALA A 71 13.90 -1.26 -1.80
C ALA A 71 15.38 -1.72 -1.80
N GLN A 72 16.07 -1.62 -0.66
CA GLN A 72 17.45 -2.12 -0.49
C GLN A 72 17.54 -3.64 -0.63
N ALA A 73 16.54 -4.36 -0.14
CA ALA A 73 16.41 -5.81 -0.31
C ALA A 73 16.03 -6.21 -1.75
N LYS A 74 15.68 -5.24 -2.61
CA LYS A 74 15.20 -5.43 -3.99
C LYS A 74 13.94 -6.29 -4.06
N ILE A 75 13.07 -6.16 -3.07
CA ILE A 75 11.76 -6.82 -3.03
C ILE A 75 10.71 -5.76 -3.40
N PRO A 76 10.09 -5.86 -4.58
CA PRO A 76 9.04 -4.95 -5.00
C PRO A 76 7.85 -4.93 -4.03
N MET A 77 7.22 -3.77 -3.90
CA MET A 77 5.98 -3.64 -3.13
C MET A 77 4.89 -3.01 -3.99
N LEU A 78 3.67 -3.51 -3.86
CA LEU A 78 2.45 -2.85 -4.33
C LEU A 78 1.63 -2.45 -3.11
N ILE A 79 1.35 -1.16 -2.96
CA ILE A 79 0.63 -0.61 -1.81
C ILE A 79 -0.59 0.15 -2.31
N THR A 80 -1.77 -0.21 -1.82
CA THR A 80 -2.99 0.56 -2.07
C THR A 80 -3.38 1.38 -0.84
N SER A 81 -4.15 2.45 -1.02
CA SER A 81 -4.75 3.15 0.11
C SER A 81 -6.02 2.46 0.58
N GLY A 82 -6.22 2.42 1.89
CA GLY A 82 -7.46 2.00 2.54
C GLY A 82 -8.38 3.17 2.90
N ASN A 83 -9.38 2.92 3.73
CA ASN A 83 -10.34 3.96 4.13
C ASN A 83 -9.80 4.89 5.24
N HIS A 84 -8.79 4.48 5.98
CA HIS A 84 -8.09 5.31 6.96
C HIS A 84 -7.05 6.23 6.34
N ASP A 85 -6.51 5.85 5.18
CA ASP A 85 -5.44 6.57 4.51
C ASP A 85 -5.93 7.85 3.83
N SER A 86 -5.04 8.83 3.72
CA SER A 86 -5.18 9.90 2.73
C SER A 86 -4.51 9.48 1.43
N PRO A 87 -5.25 9.28 0.33
CA PRO A 87 -4.66 8.90 -0.96
C PRO A 87 -3.54 9.84 -1.40
N VAL A 88 -3.72 11.14 -1.19
CA VAL A 88 -2.73 12.18 -1.58
C VAL A 88 -1.46 12.08 -0.73
N ARG A 89 -1.58 11.87 0.59
CA ARG A 89 -0.41 11.78 1.49
C ARG A 89 0.33 10.48 1.31
N LEU A 90 -0.38 9.36 1.24
CA LEU A 90 0.24 8.04 1.03
C LEU A 90 0.88 7.97 -0.37
N GLY A 91 0.23 8.55 -1.39
CA GLY A 91 0.73 8.58 -2.77
C GLY A 91 1.84 9.61 -3.03
N PHE A 92 2.21 10.43 -2.03
CA PHE A 92 3.24 11.46 -2.21
C PHE A 92 4.59 10.83 -2.61
N GLY A 93 5.17 11.36 -3.68
CA GLY A 93 6.45 10.84 -4.20
C GLY A 93 6.34 9.50 -4.94
N GLY A 94 5.13 9.02 -5.24
CA GLY A 94 4.90 7.70 -5.86
C GLY A 94 5.67 7.46 -7.14
N ALA A 95 5.81 8.46 -8.02
CA ALA A 95 6.61 8.33 -9.24
C ALA A 95 8.11 8.10 -8.97
N LEU A 96 8.64 8.67 -7.89
CA LEU A 96 10.02 8.43 -7.47
C LEU A 96 10.17 7.08 -6.78
N SER A 97 9.19 6.69 -5.96
CA SER A 97 9.18 5.39 -5.27
C SER A 97 9.12 4.23 -6.28
N GLU A 98 8.44 4.41 -7.39
CA GLU A 98 8.31 3.41 -8.45
C GLU A 98 9.67 3.04 -9.08
N ILE A 99 10.61 3.99 -9.16
CA ILE A 99 12.00 3.74 -9.62
C ILE A 99 12.71 2.73 -8.69
N ALA A 100 12.35 2.74 -7.40
CA ALA A 100 12.89 1.83 -6.40
C ALA A 100 12.07 0.52 -6.25
N GLY A 101 11.09 0.27 -7.13
CA GLY A 101 10.22 -0.90 -7.08
C GLY A 101 9.07 -0.79 -6.06
N ILE A 102 8.77 0.42 -5.55
CA ILE A 102 7.66 0.65 -4.63
C ILE A 102 6.50 1.29 -5.40
N HIS A 103 5.49 0.52 -5.70
CA HIS A 103 4.34 0.91 -6.50
C HIS A 103 3.19 1.37 -5.60
N LEU A 104 2.94 2.67 -5.53
CA LEU A 104 1.81 3.24 -4.80
C LEU A 104 0.62 3.39 -5.75
N ARG A 105 -0.52 2.78 -5.40
CA ARG A 105 -1.77 2.81 -6.15
C ARG A 105 -2.85 3.35 -5.22
N THR A 106 -2.97 4.68 -5.17
CA THR A 106 -3.76 5.37 -4.16
C THR A 106 -4.93 6.16 -4.73
N SER A 107 -5.01 6.31 -6.04
CA SER A 107 -6.06 7.06 -6.73
C SER A 107 -6.75 6.25 -7.82
N VAL A 108 -7.90 6.73 -8.30
CA VAL A 108 -8.62 6.13 -9.43
C VAL A 108 -7.73 6.02 -10.68
N ALA A 109 -6.92 7.04 -10.94
CA ALA A 109 -6.00 7.05 -12.09
C ALA A 109 -4.92 5.96 -12.02
N ASP A 110 -4.65 5.41 -10.85
CA ASP A 110 -3.66 4.35 -10.67
C ASP A 110 -4.20 2.95 -10.96
N ILE A 111 -5.52 2.75 -11.00
CA ILE A 111 -6.15 1.43 -11.16
C ILE A 111 -5.69 0.73 -12.45
N SER A 112 -5.59 1.48 -13.54
CA SER A 112 -5.16 0.95 -14.85
C SER A 112 -3.64 0.76 -14.99
N ARG A 113 -2.85 1.12 -13.96
CA ARG A 113 -1.39 1.06 -13.98
C ARG A 113 -0.90 -0.14 -13.16
N PRO A 114 -0.56 -1.28 -13.78
CA PRO A 114 -0.06 -2.43 -13.03
C PRO A 114 1.34 -2.19 -12.47
N ALA A 115 1.67 -2.91 -11.39
CA ALA A 115 3.04 -3.20 -11.03
C ALA A 115 3.49 -4.41 -11.86
N LEU A 116 4.55 -4.25 -12.64
CA LEU A 116 5.11 -5.33 -13.44
C LEU A 116 6.22 -6.01 -12.64
N VAL A 117 6.01 -7.27 -12.30
CA VAL A 117 6.97 -8.08 -11.54
C VAL A 117 7.36 -9.29 -12.38
N ARG A 118 8.65 -9.56 -12.45
CA ARG A 118 9.18 -10.68 -13.25
C ARG A 118 9.69 -11.79 -12.34
N ASP A 119 9.33 -13.01 -12.67
CA ASP A 119 9.92 -14.24 -12.11
C ASP A 119 10.57 -15.11 -13.20
N GLU A 120 10.95 -16.32 -12.86
CA GLU A 120 11.54 -17.29 -13.80
C GLU A 120 10.61 -17.74 -14.94
N PHE A 121 9.31 -17.55 -14.79
CA PHE A 121 8.29 -17.94 -15.77
C PHE A 121 7.85 -16.78 -16.68
N GLY A 122 8.22 -15.55 -16.35
CA GLY A 122 7.87 -14.38 -17.15
C GLY A 122 7.46 -13.16 -16.32
N GLU A 123 6.78 -12.23 -16.98
CA GLU A 123 6.28 -11.00 -16.38
C GLU A 123 4.82 -11.17 -15.95
N VAL A 124 4.51 -10.71 -14.74
CA VAL A 124 3.17 -10.70 -14.16
C VAL A 124 2.75 -9.28 -13.87
N ALA A 125 1.58 -8.87 -14.35
CA ALA A 125 0.97 -7.59 -14.07
C ALA A 125 0.06 -7.70 -12.84
N ILE A 126 0.34 -6.91 -11.80
CA ILE A 126 -0.46 -6.87 -10.58
C ILE A 126 -1.12 -5.50 -10.50
N TYR A 127 -2.46 -5.49 -10.52
CA TYR A 127 -3.25 -4.27 -10.42
C TYR A 127 -3.64 -4.01 -8.96
N GLY A 128 -3.48 -2.76 -8.51
CA GLY A 128 -3.89 -2.32 -7.19
C GLY A 128 -5.13 -1.46 -7.27
N MET A 129 -6.22 -1.87 -6.61
CA MET A 129 -7.43 -1.07 -6.47
C MET A 129 -7.42 -0.43 -5.08
N PRO A 130 -7.35 0.92 -4.96
CA PRO A 130 -7.45 1.60 -3.68
C PRO A 130 -8.88 1.54 -3.13
N TYR A 131 -9.06 1.90 -1.88
CA TYR A 131 -10.40 2.11 -1.33
C TYR A 131 -11.11 3.23 -2.09
N LEU A 132 -12.30 2.93 -2.60
CA LEU A 132 -13.12 3.82 -3.41
C LEU A 132 -14.23 4.43 -2.55
N LEU A 133 -13.97 5.59 -1.93
CA LEU A 133 -15.02 6.36 -1.23
C LEU A 133 -15.95 6.97 -2.26
N PRO A 134 -17.25 6.58 -2.32
CA PRO A 134 -18.15 7.01 -3.40
C PRO A 134 -18.21 8.53 -3.57
N ASP A 135 -18.27 9.28 -2.46
CA ASP A 135 -18.33 10.75 -2.50
C ASP A 135 -17.09 11.40 -3.12
N ALA A 136 -15.95 10.75 -3.04
CA ALA A 136 -14.69 11.26 -3.58
C ALA A 136 -14.46 10.87 -5.05
N VAL A 137 -14.91 9.67 -5.47
CA VAL A 137 -14.53 9.09 -6.76
C VAL A 137 -15.66 8.97 -7.79
N MET A 138 -16.92 9.18 -7.38
CA MET A 138 -18.08 8.99 -8.26
C MET A 138 -18.03 9.85 -9.54
N ARG A 139 -17.43 11.04 -9.49
CA ARG A 139 -17.31 11.94 -10.64
C ARG A 139 -16.28 11.41 -11.62
N ASP A 140 -15.12 10.97 -11.12
CA ASP A 140 -14.01 10.47 -11.94
C ASP A 140 -14.37 9.15 -12.64
N LEU A 141 -15.24 8.35 -11.98
CA LEU A 141 -15.71 7.07 -12.49
C LEU A 141 -17.06 7.16 -13.25
N GLU A 142 -17.67 8.34 -13.34
CA GLU A 142 -19.03 8.52 -13.91
C GLU A 142 -20.05 7.54 -13.29
N ALA A 143 -19.97 7.37 -11.96
CA ALA A 143 -20.73 6.39 -11.20
C ALA A 143 -21.80 7.06 -10.33
N GLU A 144 -22.80 6.28 -9.92
CA GLU A 144 -23.74 6.71 -8.88
C GLU A 144 -23.04 6.71 -7.50
N ARG A 145 -23.62 7.46 -6.55
CA ARG A 145 -23.13 7.58 -5.17
C ARG A 145 -23.39 6.30 -4.36
N SER A 146 -22.77 5.20 -4.77
CA SER A 146 -22.83 3.93 -4.05
C SER A 146 -21.55 3.13 -4.25
N HIS A 147 -21.16 2.34 -3.23
CA HIS A 147 -19.99 1.46 -3.35
C HIS A 147 -20.13 0.47 -4.51
N ALA A 148 -21.33 -0.08 -4.72
CA ALA A 148 -21.59 -1.02 -5.81
C ALA A 148 -21.34 -0.38 -7.18
N SER A 149 -21.85 0.86 -7.39
CA SER A 149 -21.69 1.57 -8.66
C SER A 149 -20.23 1.97 -8.92
N VAL A 150 -19.53 2.55 -7.93
CA VAL A 150 -18.13 2.94 -8.11
C VAL A 150 -17.23 1.73 -8.33
N LEU A 151 -17.48 0.61 -7.63
CA LEU A 151 -16.71 -0.62 -7.82
C LEU A 151 -16.93 -1.22 -9.22
N ALA A 152 -18.18 -1.27 -9.69
CA ALA A 152 -18.51 -1.77 -11.01
C ALA A 152 -17.93 -0.95 -12.17
N ARG A 153 -17.64 0.35 -11.92
CA ARG A 153 -17.02 1.23 -12.91
C ARG A 153 -15.50 1.20 -12.86
N ALA A 154 -14.93 0.84 -11.72
CA ALA A 154 -13.48 0.76 -11.52
C ALA A 154 -12.89 -0.58 -11.97
N ALA A 155 -13.70 -1.66 -12.02
CA ALA A 155 -13.30 -3.00 -12.43
C ALA A 155 -13.39 -3.17 -13.96
#